data_8e064e0d6532bfe22ecbdacd021c333b
#
_entry.id   8e064e0d6532bfe22ecbdacd021c333b
#
_cell.length_a   1.000
_cell.length_b   1.000
_cell.length_c   1.000
_cell.angle_alpha   90.00
_cell.angle_beta   90.00
_cell.angle_gamma   90.00
#
_symmetry.space_group_name_H-M   'P 1'
#
loop_
_entity.id
_entity.type
_entity.pdbx_description
1 polymer ?
#
loop_
_entity_poly.entity_id
_entity_poly.type
_entity_poly.pdbx_seq_one_letter_code
_entity_poly.pdbx_strand_id
1 'polypeptide(L)'
;MPNPRTEEEGPSVSSQTRTGTRRGRALKVSAVAVLATISLTACSEQSKVGFLPTERGTTDNADQVMDLWIGSWIAALSVGLVVWGLMLWCMVAYRRRKNETGYPRQLAYNAPLEIFYTIVPIALIVSLFFFSFRTQTAITDRFDNPDAKIQVYGKQWAWDFNYLDEDVHYQGVQAHLTGEPGVEETLPTLYLPADS
;
A
#
# COMPACT_ATOMS: atom_id res chain seq x y z
N MET A 1 90.69 26.19 -6.12
CA MET A 1 90.05 25.00 -5.60
C MET A 1 88.55 25.27 -5.64
N PRO A 2 87.81 24.64 -6.48
CA PRO A 2 86.34 24.89 -6.58
C PRO A 2 85.56 23.97 -5.65
N ASN A 3 84.53 24.55 -5.08
CA ASN A 3 83.55 23.96 -4.17
C ASN A 3 82.51 23.15 -4.94
N PRO A 4 82.17 21.92 -4.52
CA PRO A 4 81.14 21.10 -5.16
C PRO A 4 79.75 21.59 -4.74
N ARG A 5 78.86 21.79 -5.73
CA ARG A 5 77.44 22.11 -5.56
C ARG A 5 76.71 20.85 -5.03
N THR A 6 76.04 21.04 -3.93
CA THR A 6 75.01 20.09 -3.44
C THR A 6 73.77 20.29 -4.26
N GLU A 7 73.38 19.26 -5.00
CA GLU A 7 72.07 19.17 -5.65
C GLU A 7 70.99 18.91 -4.59
N GLU A 8 70.05 19.87 -4.41
CA GLU A 8 68.87 19.68 -3.61
C GLU A 8 67.84 18.89 -4.43
N GLU A 9 67.61 17.68 -4.04
CA GLU A 9 66.48 16.86 -4.51
C GLU A 9 65.16 17.52 -3.97
N GLY A 10 64.37 18.07 -4.87
CA GLY A 10 63.06 18.57 -4.59
C GLY A 10 62.07 17.42 -4.27
N PRO A 11 61.12 17.65 -3.35
CA PRO A 11 60.18 16.61 -2.94
C PRO A 11 59.25 16.18 -4.10
N SER A 12 59.26 14.88 -4.38
CA SER A 12 58.37 14.29 -5.36
C SER A 12 56.90 14.41 -4.93
N VAL A 13 56.14 15.17 -5.73
CA VAL A 13 54.69 15.31 -5.55
C VAL A 13 54.03 13.98 -5.88
N SER A 14 53.69 13.22 -4.86
CA SER A 14 52.88 12.02 -5.00
C SER A 14 51.48 12.43 -5.42
N SER A 15 51.08 12.09 -6.65
CA SER A 15 49.71 12.20 -7.14
C SER A 15 48.81 11.27 -6.38
N GLN A 16 48.21 11.74 -5.28
CA GLN A 16 47.13 11.01 -4.61
C GLN A 16 45.90 10.99 -5.51
N THR A 17 45.72 9.88 -6.14
CA THR A 17 44.59 9.54 -7.02
C THR A 17 43.27 9.66 -6.24
N ARG A 18 42.39 10.55 -6.69
CA ARG A 18 41.01 10.75 -6.23
C ARG A 18 40.10 9.55 -6.57
N THR A 19 40.40 8.37 -6.08
CA THR A 19 39.58 7.15 -6.29
C THR A 19 38.48 6.96 -5.24
N GLY A 20 38.49 7.71 -4.14
CA GLY A 20 37.56 7.54 -3.02
C GLY A 20 36.10 7.99 -3.30
N THR A 21 35.91 9.00 -4.14
CA THR A 21 34.57 9.57 -4.39
C THR A 21 33.72 8.77 -5.37
N ARG A 22 34.32 8.06 -6.32
CA ARG A 22 33.59 7.20 -7.28
C ARG A 22 33.06 5.94 -6.60
N ARG A 23 33.82 5.29 -5.73
CA ARG A 23 33.37 4.10 -4.96
C ARG A 23 32.19 4.40 -4.05
N GLY A 24 32.16 5.53 -3.36
CA GLY A 24 31.05 5.90 -2.49
C GLY A 24 29.74 6.21 -3.25
N ARG A 25 29.83 6.75 -4.46
CA ARG A 25 28.65 6.95 -5.34
C ARG A 25 28.14 5.62 -5.92
N ALA A 26 29.02 4.75 -6.35
CA ALA A 26 28.65 3.43 -6.85
C ALA A 26 27.95 2.58 -5.78
N LEU A 27 28.44 2.61 -4.52
CA LEU A 27 27.82 1.89 -3.41
C LEU A 27 26.41 2.42 -3.07
N LYS A 28 26.20 3.73 -3.16
CA LYS A 28 24.87 4.33 -2.94
C LYS A 28 23.89 4.00 -4.05
N VAL A 29 24.34 4.01 -5.29
CA VAL A 29 23.51 3.64 -6.44
C VAL A 29 23.16 2.16 -6.42
N SER A 30 24.12 1.28 -6.06
CA SER A 30 23.83 -0.15 -5.93
C SER A 30 22.88 -0.46 -4.76
N ALA A 31 23.00 0.23 -3.64
CA ALA A 31 22.08 0.08 -2.51
C ALA A 31 20.64 0.51 -2.88
N VAL A 32 20.50 1.62 -3.60
CA VAL A 32 19.18 2.07 -4.12
C VAL A 32 18.62 1.09 -5.15
N ALA A 33 19.46 0.58 -6.04
CA ALA A 33 19.04 -0.41 -7.05
C ALA A 33 18.60 -1.73 -6.39
N VAL A 34 19.32 -2.22 -5.39
CA VAL A 34 18.94 -3.42 -4.61
C VAL A 34 17.63 -3.20 -3.86
N LEU A 35 17.44 -2.05 -3.22
CA LEU A 35 16.18 -1.72 -2.57
C LEU A 35 15.01 -1.65 -3.57
N ALA A 36 15.24 -1.06 -4.75
CA ALA A 36 14.23 -1.00 -5.81
C ALA A 36 13.88 -2.40 -6.36
N THR A 37 14.86 -3.29 -6.54
CA THR A 37 14.61 -4.66 -6.99
C THR A 37 13.87 -5.49 -5.95
N ILE A 38 14.17 -5.35 -4.66
CA ILE A 38 13.45 -6.01 -3.57
C ILE A 38 11.99 -5.53 -3.53
N SER A 39 11.75 -4.24 -3.73
CA SER A 39 10.38 -3.69 -3.78
C SER A 39 9.57 -4.20 -4.98
N LEU A 40 10.21 -4.48 -6.11
CA LEU A 40 9.55 -5.00 -7.32
C LEU A 40 9.23 -6.51 -7.23
N THR A 41 10.00 -7.28 -6.46
CA THR A 41 9.73 -8.72 -6.26
C THR A 41 8.58 -9.01 -5.29
N ALA A 42 8.12 -8.01 -4.53
CA ALA A 42 6.97 -8.14 -3.63
C ALA A 42 5.62 -8.30 -4.36
N CYS A 43 5.56 -8.11 -5.68
CA CYS A 43 4.36 -8.22 -6.51
C CYS A 43 4.19 -9.62 -7.13
N SER A 44 4.51 -10.71 -6.42
CA SER A 44 4.20 -12.06 -6.91
C SER A 44 2.67 -12.30 -6.90
N GLU A 45 2.17 -13.18 -7.79
CA GLU A 45 0.74 -13.55 -7.80
C GLU A 45 0.28 -14.05 -6.42
N GLN A 46 1.16 -14.75 -5.71
CA GLN A 46 0.90 -15.24 -4.37
C GLN A 46 0.72 -14.14 -3.32
N SER A 47 1.36 -12.96 -3.53
CA SER A 47 1.17 -11.79 -2.66
C SER A 47 -0.15 -11.06 -2.91
N LYS A 48 -0.80 -11.30 -4.04
CA LYS A 48 -2.12 -10.74 -4.37
C LYS A 48 -3.24 -11.55 -3.72
N VAL A 49 -3.00 -12.83 -3.42
CA VAL A 49 -3.97 -13.68 -2.73
C VAL A 49 -4.20 -13.13 -1.31
N GLY A 50 -5.44 -12.79 -1.00
CA GLY A 50 -5.83 -12.18 0.27
C GLY A 50 -5.67 -10.66 0.34
N PHE A 51 -4.88 -10.02 -0.54
CA PHE A 51 -4.84 -8.56 -0.64
C PHE A 51 -6.00 -8.01 -1.48
N LEU A 52 -6.31 -8.68 -2.59
CA LEU A 52 -7.51 -8.38 -3.37
C LEU A 52 -8.68 -9.21 -2.81
N PRO A 53 -9.86 -8.62 -2.63
CA PRO A 53 -10.99 -9.30 -1.98
C PRO A 53 -11.49 -10.50 -2.77
N THR A 54 -11.43 -10.48 -4.09
CA THR A 54 -11.89 -11.57 -4.96
C THR A 54 -11.34 -11.42 -6.38
N GLU A 55 -11.61 -12.42 -7.24
CA GLU A 55 -11.41 -12.30 -8.69
C GLU A 55 -12.56 -11.53 -9.31
N ARG A 56 -12.28 -10.78 -10.39
CA ARG A 56 -13.31 -10.04 -11.12
C ARG A 56 -14.32 -11.00 -11.77
N GLY A 57 -15.60 -10.62 -11.77
CA GLY A 57 -16.66 -11.40 -12.38
C GLY A 57 -17.14 -12.59 -11.56
N THR A 58 -16.72 -12.73 -10.30
CA THR A 58 -17.22 -13.79 -9.41
C THR A 58 -18.68 -13.57 -9.02
N THR A 59 -19.07 -12.32 -8.79
CA THR A 59 -20.46 -11.90 -8.53
C THR A 59 -20.69 -10.50 -9.09
N ASP A 60 -21.95 -10.11 -9.30
CA ASP A 60 -22.33 -8.78 -9.82
C ASP A 60 -21.76 -7.62 -9.01
N ASN A 61 -21.66 -7.80 -7.70
CA ASN A 61 -21.17 -6.78 -6.78
C ASN A 61 -19.65 -6.86 -6.51
N ALA A 62 -18.99 -7.99 -6.87
CA ALA A 62 -17.57 -8.20 -6.62
C ALA A 62 -16.70 -7.14 -7.31
N ASP A 63 -17.05 -6.77 -8.54
CA ASP A 63 -16.33 -5.76 -9.31
C ASP A 63 -16.43 -4.38 -8.67
N GLN A 64 -17.57 -4.00 -8.12
CA GLN A 64 -17.77 -2.72 -7.44
C GLN A 64 -16.93 -2.63 -6.15
N VAL A 65 -16.86 -3.72 -5.39
CA VAL A 65 -16.01 -3.81 -4.18
C VAL A 65 -14.54 -3.72 -4.57
N MET A 66 -14.15 -4.42 -5.63
CA MET A 66 -12.78 -4.39 -6.15
C MET A 66 -12.38 -2.98 -6.60
N ASP A 67 -13.25 -2.30 -7.34
CA ASP A 67 -12.99 -0.94 -7.82
C ASP A 67 -12.88 0.07 -6.66
N LEU A 68 -13.74 -0.05 -5.64
CA LEU A 68 -13.64 0.76 -4.44
C LEU A 68 -12.32 0.51 -3.70
N TRP A 69 -11.91 -0.74 -3.57
CA TRP A 69 -10.66 -1.13 -2.92
C TRP A 69 -9.44 -0.55 -3.65
N ILE A 70 -9.34 -0.80 -4.94
CA ILE A 70 -8.24 -0.30 -5.77
C ILE A 70 -8.22 1.23 -5.79
N GLY A 71 -9.39 1.88 -5.99
CA GLY A 71 -9.51 3.34 -5.97
C GLY A 71 -9.05 3.95 -4.64
N SER A 72 -9.42 3.34 -3.53
CA SER A 72 -9.01 3.77 -2.19
C SER A 72 -7.49 3.67 -1.99
N TRP A 73 -6.87 2.59 -2.47
CA TRP A 73 -5.42 2.44 -2.44
C TRP A 73 -4.70 3.45 -3.33
N ILE A 74 -5.21 3.70 -4.53
CA ILE A 74 -4.64 4.73 -5.42
C ILE A 74 -4.69 6.10 -4.74
N ALA A 75 -5.81 6.46 -4.14
CA ALA A 75 -5.96 7.71 -3.41
C ALA A 75 -4.98 7.79 -2.22
N ALA A 76 -4.90 6.75 -1.39
CA ALA A 76 -4.02 6.70 -0.23
C ALA A 76 -2.54 6.80 -0.62
N LEU A 77 -2.12 6.04 -1.64
CA LEU A 77 -0.74 6.06 -2.14
C LEU A 77 -0.38 7.39 -2.79
N SER A 78 -1.32 8.04 -3.49
CA SER A 78 -1.11 9.36 -4.08
C SER A 78 -0.86 10.43 -3.01
N VAL A 79 -1.67 10.44 -1.95
CA VAL A 79 -1.46 11.32 -0.80
C VAL A 79 -0.15 10.99 -0.11
N GLY A 80 0.14 9.71 0.11
CA GLY A 80 1.42 9.27 0.69
C GLY A 80 2.62 9.76 -0.11
N LEU A 81 2.58 9.66 -1.42
CA LEU A 81 3.64 10.12 -2.31
C LEU A 81 3.87 11.64 -2.21
N VAL A 82 2.79 12.43 -2.16
CA VAL A 82 2.87 13.88 -1.97
C VAL A 82 3.50 14.22 -0.61
N VAL A 83 3.04 13.59 0.45
CA VAL A 83 3.56 13.82 1.81
C VAL A 83 5.03 13.44 1.91
N TRP A 84 5.42 12.26 1.43
CA TRP A 84 6.80 11.81 1.40
C TRP A 84 7.69 12.73 0.54
N GLY A 85 7.17 13.16 -0.61
CA GLY A 85 7.86 14.12 -1.48
C GLY A 85 8.13 15.46 -0.78
N LEU A 86 7.12 15.99 -0.08
CA LEU A 86 7.26 17.22 0.70
C LEU A 86 8.23 17.06 1.87
N MET A 87 8.18 15.93 2.59
CA MET A 87 9.13 15.65 3.68
C MET A 87 10.57 15.59 3.18
N LEU A 88 10.81 14.87 2.08
CA LEU A 88 12.14 14.79 1.48
C LEU A 88 12.60 16.15 0.97
N TRP A 89 11.71 16.90 0.34
CA TRP A 89 11.97 18.27 -0.08
C TRP A 89 12.39 19.14 1.11
N CYS A 90 11.64 19.13 2.21
CA CYS A 90 11.95 19.89 3.41
C CYS A 90 13.33 19.52 3.99
N MET A 91 13.65 18.23 4.06
CA MET A 91 14.94 17.75 4.56
C MET A 91 16.12 18.25 3.72
N VAL A 92 15.93 18.40 2.41
CA VAL A 92 16.98 18.87 1.50
C VAL A 92 17.04 20.39 1.45
N ALA A 93 15.90 21.06 1.26
CA ALA A 93 15.80 22.51 1.05
C ALA A 93 16.09 23.31 2.33
N TYR A 94 15.58 22.84 3.48
CA TYR A 94 15.70 23.53 4.77
C TYR A 94 16.81 22.97 5.66
N ARG A 95 17.72 22.21 5.08
CA ARG A 95 18.89 21.69 5.80
C ARG A 95 19.77 22.83 6.26
N ARG A 96 20.02 22.95 7.58
CA ARG A 96 20.94 23.94 8.16
C ARG A 96 22.35 23.77 7.59
N ARG A 97 22.88 24.83 7.01
CA ARG A 97 24.25 24.86 6.49
C ARG A 97 25.25 25.25 7.58
N LYS A 98 26.49 24.75 7.44
CA LYS A 98 27.54 24.89 8.46
C LYS A 98 27.88 26.33 8.85
N ASN A 99 27.56 27.30 7.99
CA ASN A 99 27.86 28.72 8.18
C ASN A 99 26.63 29.58 8.55
N GLU A 100 25.47 28.95 8.79
CA GLU A 100 24.27 29.69 9.19
C GLU A 100 24.23 29.82 10.71
N THR A 101 24.41 31.07 11.19
CA THR A 101 24.27 31.43 12.59
C THR A 101 22.95 32.18 12.78
N GLY A 102 22.13 31.76 13.74
CA GLY A 102 20.85 32.37 14.07
C GLY A 102 19.66 31.44 13.92
N TYR A 103 18.49 31.95 14.27
CA TYR A 103 17.23 31.25 14.11
C TYR A 103 16.68 31.41 12.68
N PRO A 104 16.14 30.36 12.07
CA PRO A 104 15.52 30.47 10.75
C PRO A 104 14.31 31.41 10.82
N ARG A 105 14.02 32.06 9.70
CA ARG A 105 12.89 32.98 9.57
C ARG A 105 11.58 32.22 9.81
N GLN A 106 10.83 32.62 10.81
CA GLN A 106 9.54 32.05 11.18
C GLN A 106 8.42 32.84 10.51
N LEU A 107 7.55 32.14 9.76
CA LEU A 107 6.29 32.71 9.27
C LEU A 107 5.21 32.36 10.28
N ALA A 108 4.66 33.37 10.96
CA ALA A 108 3.68 33.17 12.02
C ALA A 108 2.30 32.74 11.50
N TYR A 109 1.92 33.16 10.28
CA TYR A 109 0.59 32.93 9.72
C TYR A 109 0.58 32.97 8.20
N ASN A 110 -0.16 32.03 7.57
CA ASN A 110 -0.38 31.99 6.13
C ASN A 110 -1.80 31.49 5.83
N ALA A 111 -2.78 32.39 5.79
CA ALA A 111 -4.19 32.06 5.61
C ALA A 111 -4.46 31.20 4.34
N PRO A 112 -3.92 31.50 3.16
CA PRO A 112 -4.16 30.68 1.98
C PRO A 112 -3.70 29.22 2.14
N LEU A 113 -2.54 29.02 2.77
CA LEU A 113 -2.00 27.70 3.03
C LEU A 113 -2.86 26.93 4.06
N GLU A 114 -3.31 27.62 5.10
CA GLU A 114 -4.19 27.04 6.14
C GLU A 114 -5.52 26.58 5.55
N ILE A 115 -6.15 27.41 4.74
CA ILE A 115 -7.39 27.06 4.03
C ILE A 115 -7.14 25.86 3.12
N PHE A 116 -6.04 25.85 2.37
CA PHE A 116 -5.73 24.77 1.44
C PHE A 116 -5.59 23.42 2.15
N TYR A 117 -4.75 23.32 3.19
CA TYR A 117 -4.53 22.05 3.88
C TYR A 117 -5.72 21.62 4.74
N THR A 118 -6.71 22.49 4.97
CA THR A 118 -7.98 22.14 5.63
C THR A 118 -9.00 21.64 4.61
N ILE A 119 -9.19 22.35 3.50
CA ILE A 119 -10.23 22.02 2.51
C ILE A 119 -9.88 20.76 1.73
N VAL A 120 -8.62 20.58 1.32
CA VAL A 120 -8.22 19.44 0.48
C VAL A 120 -8.48 18.09 1.18
N PRO A 121 -8.05 17.85 2.44
CA PRO A 121 -8.39 16.62 3.14
C PRO A 121 -9.89 16.42 3.34
N ILE A 122 -10.64 17.46 3.64
CA ILE A 122 -12.11 17.37 3.79
C ILE A 122 -12.74 16.93 2.48
N ALA A 123 -12.37 17.55 1.35
CA ALA A 123 -12.90 17.19 0.04
C ALA A 123 -12.56 15.74 -0.32
N LEU A 124 -11.36 15.26 0.05
CA LEU A 124 -10.92 13.90 -0.17
C LEU A 124 -11.74 12.89 0.66
N ILE A 125 -11.97 13.19 1.94
CA ILE A 125 -12.79 12.36 2.83
C ILE A 125 -14.24 12.30 2.33
N VAL A 126 -14.84 13.43 1.93
CA VAL A 126 -16.19 13.47 1.39
C VAL A 126 -16.30 12.64 0.11
N SER A 127 -15.30 12.72 -0.76
CA SER A 127 -15.27 11.92 -2.00
C SER A 127 -15.19 10.42 -1.70
N LEU A 128 -14.27 10.00 -0.80
CA LEU A 128 -14.16 8.60 -0.41
C LEU A 128 -15.44 8.08 0.25
N PHE A 129 -16.05 8.88 1.12
CA PHE A 129 -17.32 8.54 1.75
C PHE A 129 -18.44 8.37 0.70
N PHE A 130 -18.51 9.25 -0.29
CA PHE A 130 -19.50 9.16 -1.37
C PHE A 130 -19.38 7.84 -2.15
N PHE A 131 -18.17 7.49 -2.58
CA PHE A 131 -17.94 6.23 -3.29
C PHE A 131 -18.22 5.00 -2.42
N SER A 132 -17.77 5.03 -1.15
CA SER A 132 -18.05 3.96 -0.19
C SER A 132 -19.55 3.77 0.04
N PHE A 133 -20.28 4.85 0.25
CA PHE A 133 -21.73 4.81 0.45
C PHE A 133 -22.45 4.25 -0.79
N ARG A 134 -22.04 4.69 -1.99
CA ARG A 134 -22.63 4.19 -3.24
C ARG A 134 -22.42 2.67 -3.40
N THR A 135 -21.21 2.20 -3.16
CA THR A 135 -20.91 0.75 -3.23
C THR A 135 -21.66 -0.03 -2.16
N GLN A 136 -21.71 0.48 -0.93
CA GLN A 136 -22.46 -0.15 0.15
C GLN A 136 -23.96 -0.27 -0.18
N THR A 137 -24.57 0.79 -0.72
CA THR A 137 -25.98 0.77 -1.12
C THR A 137 -26.23 -0.29 -2.20
N ALA A 138 -25.36 -0.37 -3.20
CA ALA A 138 -25.49 -1.38 -4.26
C ALA A 138 -25.39 -2.83 -3.74
N ILE A 139 -24.50 -3.09 -2.75
CA ILE A 139 -24.34 -4.43 -2.16
C ILE A 139 -25.50 -4.80 -1.25
N THR A 140 -26.10 -3.83 -0.56
CA THR A 140 -27.21 -4.05 0.38
C THR A 140 -28.58 -3.97 -0.28
N ASP A 141 -28.61 -3.61 -1.56
CA ASP A 141 -29.85 -3.58 -2.32
C ASP A 141 -30.44 -4.98 -2.44
N ARG A 142 -31.75 -5.09 -2.32
CA ARG A 142 -32.44 -6.38 -2.35
C ARG A 142 -33.12 -6.55 -3.71
N PHE A 143 -32.95 -7.71 -4.29
CA PHE A 143 -33.70 -8.09 -5.47
C PHE A 143 -35.19 -8.26 -5.12
N ASP A 144 -36.07 -7.67 -5.91
CA ASP A 144 -37.53 -7.77 -5.71
C ASP A 144 -38.03 -9.19 -5.90
N ASN A 145 -37.39 -9.95 -6.78
CA ASN A 145 -37.75 -11.34 -7.07
C ASN A 145 -36.48 -12.21 -7.20
N PRO A 146 -35.86 -12.59 -6.08
CA PRO A 146 -34.67 -13.45 -6.12
C PRO A 146 -35.03 -14.87 -6.49
N ASP A 147 -34.13 -15.57 -7.21
CA ASP A 147 -34.31 -16.97 -7.59
C ASP A 147 -34.20 -17.93 -6.39
N ALA A 148 -33.48 -17.55 -5.35
CA ALA A 148 -33.38 -18.31 -4.12
C ALA A 148 -33.28 -17.38 -2.90
N LYS A 149 -33.92 -17.75 -1.80
CA LYS A 149 -33.85 -17.07 -0.50
C LYS A 149 -33.19 -17.94 0.53
N ILE A 150 -31.98 -17.57 0.90
CA ILE A 150 -31.18 -18.36 1.85
C ILE A 150 -30.93 -17.49 3.09
N GLN A 151 -31.37 -18.01 4.23
CA GLN A 151 -31.10 -17.37 5.51
C GLN A 151 -29.86 -18.01 6.15
N VAL A 152 -28.85 -17.20 6.41
CA VAL A 152 -27.57 -17.64 6.94
C VAL A 152 -27.47 -17.27 8.41
N TYR A 153 -27.23 -18.26 9.27
CA TYR A 153 -27.01 -18.06 10.70
C TYR A 153 -25.55 -18.32 11.05
N GLY A 154 -24.86 -17.28 11.51
CA GLY A 154 -23.52 -17.41 12.09
C GLY A 154 -23.61 -17.89 13.53
N LYS A 155 -22.98 -19.03 13.83
CA LYS A 155 -22.80 -19.55 15.18
C LYS A 155 -21.33 -19.47 15.57
N GLN A 156 -21.03 -19.57 16.89
CA GLN A 156 -19.63 -19.76 17.26
C GLN A 156 -19.14 -21.07 16.68
N TRP A 157 -18.28 -20.89 15.70
CA TRP A 157 -17.44 -21.76 14.91
C TRP A 157 -18.15 -22.56 13.82
N ALA A 158 -19.41 -22.23 13.47
CA ALA A 158 -20.12 -22.85 12.35
C ALA A 158 -21.12 -21.91 11.67
N TRP A 159 -21.59 -22.29 10.49
CA TRP A 159 -22.61 -21.58 9.72
C TRP A 159 -23.74 -22.53 9.38
N ASP A 160 -24.99 -22.10 9.63
CA ASP A 160 -26.17 -22.82 9.18
C ASP A 160 -26.78 -22.10 7.97
N PHE A 161 -27.28 -22.88 7.02
CA PHE A 161 -27.94 -22.38 5.84
C PHE A 161 -29.36 -22.87 5.81
N ASN A 162 -30.33 -21.97 5.76
CA ASN A 162 -31.75 -22.27 5.69
C ASN A 162 -32.30 -21.79 4.36
N TYR A 163 -32.69 -22.72 3.48
CA TYR A 163 -33.25 -22.42 2.15
C TYR A 163 -34.76 -22.29 2.34
N LEU A 164 -35.24 -21.01 2.28
CA LEU A 164 -36.61 -20.68 2.68
C LEU A 164 -37.67 -21.18 1.68
N ASP A 165 -37.32 -21.22 0.40
CA ASP A 165 -38.27 -21.60 -0.66
C ASP A 165 -38.37 -23.13 -0.81
N GLU A 166 -37.32 -23.89 -0.48
CA GLU A 166 -37.25 -25.36 -0.52
C GLU A 166 -37.57 -26.02 0.81
N ASP A 167 -37.68 -25.26 1.91
CA ASP A 167 -37.85 -25.74 3.28
C ASP A 167 -36.76 -26.74 3.72
N VAL A 168 -35.53 -26.48 3.25
CA VAL A 168 -34.34 -27.28 3.57
C VAL A 168 -33.44 -26.51 4.53
N HIS A 169 -33.08 -27.20 5.62
CA HIS A 169 -32.15 -26.65 6.60
C HIS A 169 -30.86 -27.48 6.63
N TYR A 170 -29.73 -26.80 6.34
CA TYR A 170 -28.40 -27.37 6.45
C TYR A 170 -27.72 -26.83 7.72
N GLN A 171 -27.48 -27.75 8.67
CA GLN A 171 -26.76 -27.41 9.89
C GLN A 171 -25.26 -27.62 9.69
N GLY A 172 -24.51 -26.54 9.72
CA GLY A 172 -23.05 -26.58 9.66
C GLY A 172 -22.44 -27.11 10.96
N VAL A 173 -21.37 -27.86 10.82
CA VAL A 173 -20.56 -28.34 11.93
C VAL A 173 -19.26 -27.56 12.00
N GLN A 174 -18.66 -27.48 13.18
CA GLN A 174 -17.37 -26.80 13.33
C GLN A 174 -16.30 -27.56 12.53
N ALA A 175 -15.63 -26.81 11.62
CA ALA A 175 -14.49 -27.35 10.91
C ALA A 175 -13.27 -27.49 11.82
N HIS A 176 -12.61 -28.64 11.77
CA HIS A 176 -11.33 -28.85 12.45
C HIS A 176 -10.18 -28.59 11.49
N LEU A 177 -9.61 -27.40 11.57
CA LEU A 177 -8.46 -27.01 10.75
C LEU A 177 -7.17 -27.65 11.31
N THR A 178 -6.95 -28.91 10.99
CA THR A 178 -5.75 -29.66 11.43
C THR A 178 -4.56 -29.48 10.49
N GLY A 179 -4.78 -28.90 9.31
CA GLY A 179 -3.75 -28.81 8.26
C GLY A 179 -3.52 -30.10 7.50
N GLU A 180 -4.35 -31.14 7.74
CA GLU A 180 -4.28 -32.41 7.02
C GLU A 180 -5.11 -32.37 5.72
N PRO A 181 -4.77 -33.20 4.71
CA PRO A 181 -5.58 -33.34 3.51
C PRO A 181 -7.01 -33.85 3.85
N GLY A 182 -8.02 -33.28 3.18
CA GLY A 182 -9.42 -33.66 3.39
C GLY A 182 -10.19 -32.81 4.39
N VAL A 183 -9.56 -31.81 5.01
CA VAL A 183 -10.25 -30.84 5.89
C VAL A 183 -11.28 -30.04 5.12
N GLU A 184 -11.07 -29.77 3.84
CA GLU A 184 -12.01 -29.05 2.97
C GLU A 184 -13.38 -29.72 2.89
N GLU A 185 -13.45 -31.03 2.97
CA GLU A 185 -14.71 -31.81 2.97
C GLU A 185 -15.56 -31.58 4.23
N THR A 186 -14.95 -31.08 5.31
CA THR A 186 -15.63 -30.77 6.59
C THR A 186 -16.12 -29.34 6.68
N LEU A 187 -15.80 -28.50 5.70
CA LEU A 187 -16.23 -27.11 5.70
C LEU A 187 -17.72 -26.99 5.39
N PRO A 188 -18.46 -26.12 6.08
CA PRO A 188 -19.85 -25.85 5.74
C PRO A 188 -19.94 -25.29 4.32
N THR A 189 -20.72 -25.97 3.47
CA THR A 189 -20.85 -25.64 2.04
C THR A 189 -22.20 -24.99 1.77
N LEU A 190 -22.18 -23.82 1.17
CA LEU A 190 -23.37 -23.17 0.65
C LEU A 190 -23.58 -23.59 -0.81
N TYR A 191 -24.72 -24.18 -1.09
CA TYR A 191 -25.12 -24.56 -2.46
C TYR A 191 -25.95 -23.44 -3.06
N LEU A 192 -25.57 -22.99 -4.23
CA LEU A 192 -26.26 -21.96 -5.00
C LEU A 192 -26.66 -22.52 -6.37
N PRO A 193 -27.81 -22.11 -6.94
CA PRO A 193 -28.15 -22.46 -8.31
C PRO A 193 -27.08 -21.87 -9.25
N ALA A 194 -26.73 -22.63 -10.29
CA ALA A 194 -25.85 -22.14 -11.34
C ALA A 194 -26.67 -21.26 -12.29
N ASP A 195 -26.06 -20.20 -12.82
CA ASP A 195 -26.64 -19.30 -13.81
C ASP A 195 -27.90 -18.53 -13.33
N SER A 196 -27.96 -18.22 -12.03
CA SER A 196 -29.01 -17.39 -11.40
C SER A 196 -28.56 -15.95 -11.14
#